data_ee6f477bdff14a5088dcade1ca4b39d5
#
_entry.id   ee6f477bdff14a5088dcade1ca4b39d5
#
_cell.length_a   1.000
_cell.length_b   1.000
_cell.length_c   1.000
_cell.angle_alpha   90.00
_cell.angle_beta   90.00
_cell.angle_gamma   90.00
#
_symmetry.space_group_name_H-M   'P 1'
#
loop_
_entity.id
_entity.type
_entity.pdbx_description
1 polymer ?
#
loop_
_entity_poly.entity_id
_entity_poly.type
_entity_poly.pdbx_seq_one_letter_code
_entity_poly.pdbx_strand_id
1 'polypeptide(L)'
;MNTKERTLVMISIQGKGVSSGVGVGPLYFYHRTKTEIPRYTVTDPDAEWHRFKGAQTAAIEQLGELAEKARAEVGDEAAMLFETHQMMAEDLDYEEAISDHINNEKMNAEAAISDTAVQFAAMFESMDDSYMQARAADVRDVSDRILGILSGAAQGGIASDVPVLRYPRPRLPR
;
A
#
# COMPACT_ATOMS: atom_id res chain seq x y z
N MET A 1 44.16 22.04 8.83
CA MET A 1 42.84 21.80 9.46
C MET A 1 41.82 22.58 8.65
N ASN A 2 41.04 21.89 7.85
CA ASN A 2 40.07 22.52 6.93
C ASN A 2 38.68 22.38 7.51
N THR A 3 38.19 23.40 8.21
CA THR A 3 36.86 23.47 8.78
C THR A 3 35.89 23.75 7.63
N LYS A 4 35.24 22.71 7.10
CA LYS A 4 34.12 22.89 6.19
C LYS A 4 32.99 23.57 6.97
N GLU A 5 32.80 24.85 6.69
CA GLU A 5 31.57 25.55 7.11
C GLU A 5 30.34 24.80 6.58
N ARG A 6 29.60 24.18 7.49
CA ARG A 6 28.27 23.62 7.19
C ARG A 6 27.30 24.78 7.13
N THR A 7 26.98 25.22 5.93
CA THR A 7 25.87 26.16 5.71
C THR A 7 24.58 25.47 6.14
N LEU A 8 24.00 25.92 7.25
CA LEU A 8 22.69 25.46 7.69
C LEU A 8 21.65 26.11 6.78
N VAL A 9 21.07 25.32 5.88
CA VAL A 9 19.91 25.75 5.08
C VAL A 9 18.66 25.48 5.90
N MET A 10 18.00 26.54 6.33
CA MET A 10 16.70 26.44 7.02
C MET A 10 15.61 26.30 5.97
N ILE A 11 14.89 25.17 5.99
CA ILE A 11 13.73 24.93 5.12
C ILE A 11 12.49 25.13 5.97
N SER A 12 11.62 26.04 5.57
CA SER A 12 10.30 26.23 6.17
C SER A 12 9.24 25.57 5.27
N ILE A 13 8.40 24.73 5.88
CA ILE A 13 7.31 24.05 5.17
C ILE A 13 6.01 24.40 5.86
N GLN A 14 5.06 24.89 5.09
CA GLN A 14 3.72 25.18 5.56
C GLN A 14 2.84 23.93 5.42
N GLY A 15 2.28 23.45 6.52
CA GLY A 15 1.39 22.29 6.58
C GLY A 15 -0.01 22.67 7.05
N LYS A 16 -0.97 21.76 6.83
CA LYS A 16 -2.33 21.86 7.39
C LYS A 16 -2.45 20.85 8.54
N GLY A 17 -2.80 21.33 9.73
CA GLY A 17 -3.12 20.45 10.87
C GLY A 17 -4.43 19.69 10.57
N VAL A 18 -4.40 18.35 10.62
CA VAL A 18 -5.57 17.49 10.39
C VAL A 18 -5.99 16.71 11.65
N SER A 19 -5.21 16.83 12.73
CA SER A 19 -5.50 16.27 14.04
C SER A 19 -5.05 17.24 15.14
N SER A 20 -5.61 17.11 16.34
CA SER A 20 -5.18 17.85 17.53
C SER A 20 -3.94 17.19 18.15
N GLY A 21 -3.09 17.98 18.77
CA GLY A 21 -1.92 17.52 19.52
C GLY A 21 -0.59 18.02 18.99
N VAL A 22 0.47 17.77 19.76
CA VAL A 22 1.85 18.11 19.43
C VAL A 22 2.70 16.85 19.64
N GLY A 23 3.42 16.43 18.60
CA GLY A 23 4.40 15.35 18.68
C GLY A 23 5.82 15.90 18.69
N VAL A 24 6.65 15.39 19.60
CA VAL A 24 8.08 15.70 19.66
C VAL A 24 8.87 14.41 19.64
N GLY A 25 9.81 14.29 18.73
CA GLY A 25 10.62 13.07 18.59
C GLY A 25 11.61 13.14 17.43
N PRO A 26 12.48 12.13 17.30
CA PRO A 26 13.38 12.01 16.17
C PRO A 26 12.62 11.95 14.85
N LEU A 27 13.13 12.62 13.82
CA LEU A 27 12.54 12.65 12.50
C LEU A 27 13.03 11.47 11.66
N TYR A 28 12.13 10.64 11.18
CA TYR A 28 12.42 9.55 10.25
C TYR A 28 11.93 9.90 8.84
N PHE A 29 12.87 9.98 7.89
CA PHE A 29 12.54 10.22 6.49
C PHE A 29 12.14 8.92 5.81
N TYR A 30 10.87 8.80 5.50
CA TYR A 30 10.35 7.67 4.76
C TYR A 30 10.47 7.89 3.25
N HIS A 31 11.13 6.96 2.58
CA HIS A 31 11.16 6.88 1.12
C HIS A 31 10.17 5.82 0.67
N ARG A 32 9.08 6.23 0.05
CA ARG A 32 8.28 5.29 -0.74
C ARG A 32 9.06 5.03 -2.03
N THR A 33 9.86 4.00 -2.04
CA THR A 33 10.48 3.52 -3.28
C THR A 33 9.33 3.00 -4.13
N LYS A 34 9.07 3.62 -5.29
CA LYS A 34 8.25 2.96 -6.31
C LYS A 34 9.10 1.78 -6.77
N THR A 35 8.80 0.61 -6.27
CA THR A 35 9.36 -0.63 -6.80
C THR A 35 8.80 -0.76 -8.21
N GLU A 36 9.67 -0.79 -9.22
CA GLU A 36 9.24 -1.15 -10.57
C GLU A 36 8.67 -2.55 -10.51
N ILE A 37 7.44 -2.71 -11.00
CA ILE A 37 6.77 -4.00 -11.03
C ILE A 37 7.37 -4.79 -12.19
N PRO A 38 8.03 -5.93 -11.90
CA PRO A 38 8.59 -6.76 -12.94
C PRO A 38 7.47 -7.30 -13.84
N ARG A 39 7.74 -7.36 -15.16
CA ARG A 39 6.80 -7.91 -16.13
C ARG A 39 7.50 -8.98 -16.95
N TYR A 40 7.04 -10.20 -16.84
CA TYR A 40 7.55 -11.33 -17.62
C TYR A 40 6.46 -12.37 -17.86
N THR A 41 6.68 -13.20 -18.89
CA THR A 41 5.77 -14.31 -19.21
C THR A 41 6.13 -15.52 -18.37
N VAL A 42 5.14 -16.09 -17.71
CA VAL A 42 5.32 -17.30 -16.88
C VAL A 42 5.17 -18.56 -17.71
N THR A 43 5.95 -19.56 -17.36
CA THR A 43 5.90 -20.89 -18.01
C THR A 43 4.95 -21.86 -17.29
N ASP A 44 4.65 -21.60 -16.01
CA ASP A 44 3.75 -22.38 -15.16
C ASP A 44 2.73 -21.44 -14.49
N PRO A 45 1.58 -21.21 -15.15
CA PRO A 45 0.53 -20.35 -14.59
C PRO A 45 -0.08 -20.90 -13.31
N ASP A 46 -0.16 -22.22 -13.14
CA ASP A 46 -0.72 -22.83 -11.96
C ASP A 46 0.14 -22.54 -10.72
N ALA A 47 1.47 -22.65 -10.86
CA ALA A 47 2.39 -22.28 -9.79
C ALA A 47 2.30 -20.78 -9.46
N GLU A 48 2.17 -19.93 -10.48
CA GLU A 48 2.05 -18.49 -10.31
C GLU A 48 0.72 -18.10 -9.64
N TRP A 49 -0.36 -18.76 -10.03
CA TRP A 49 -1.66 -18.62 -9.37
C TRP A 49 -1.60 -18.98 -7.88
N HIS A 50 -0.95 -20.11 -7.54
CA HIS A 50 -0.77 -20.49 -6.13
C HIS A 50 0.08 -19.47 -5.37
N ARG A 51 1.07 -18.86 -6.01
CA ARG A 51 1.89 -17.79 -5.42
C ARG A 51 1.04 -16.55 -5.11
N PHE A 52 0.18 -16.14 -6.04
CA PHE A 52 -0.79 -15.07 -5.81
C PHE A 52 -1.74 -15.41 -4.65
N LYS A 53 -2.37 -16.59 -4.66
CA LYS A 53 -3.31 -17.02 -3.61
C LYS A 53 -2.68 -17.03 -2.23
N GLY A 54 -1.43 -17.46 -2.11
CA GLY A 54 -0.70 -17.40 -0.85
C GLY A 54 -0.50 -15.96 -0.34
N ALA A 55 -0.16 -15.03 -1.25
CA ALA A 55 -0.01 -13.62 -0.89
C ALA A 55 -1.35 -12.96 -0.56
N GLN A 56 -2.42 -13.28 -1.30
CA GLN A 56 -3.79 -12.82 -1.02
C GLN A 56 -4.24 -13.27 0.38
N THR A 57 -4.10 -14.55 0.69
CA THR A 57 -4.47 -15.10 2.02
C THR A 57 -3.72 -14.39 3.14
N ALA A 58 -2.40 -14.21 2.99
CA ALA A 58 -1.61 -13.49 3.98
C ALA A 58 -2.01 -12.01 4.12
N ALA A 59 -2.43 -11.35 3.02
CA ALA A 59 -2.94 -9.98 3.07
C ALA A 59 -4.26 -9.89 3.85
N ILE A 60 -5.17 -10.83 3.62
CA ILE A 60 -6.47 -10.94 4.30
C ILE A 60 -6.27 -11.16 5.81
N GLU A 61 -5.38 -12.07 6.20
CA GLU A 61 -5.02 -12.32 7.61
C GLU A 61 -4.48 -11.05 8.28
N GLN A 62 -3.51 -10.37 7.64
CA GLN A 62 -2.95 -9.12 8.17
C GLN A 62 -3.99 -8.01 8.31
N LEU A 63 -4.93 -7.90 7.37
CA LEU A 63 -6.02 -6.93 7.45
C LEU A 63 -6.96 -7.23 8.60
N GLY A 64 -7.27 -8.51 8.85
CA GLY A 64 -8.04 -8.94 10.00
C GLY A 64 -7.37 -8.60 11.33
N GLU A 65 -6.05 -8.87 11.46
CA GLU A 65 -5.28 -8.48 12.66
C GLU A 65 -5.30 -6.96 12.89
N LEU A 66 -5.18 -6.18 11.81
CA LEU A 66 -5.24 -4.71 11.87
C LEU A 66 -6.63 -4.22 12.27
N ALA A 67 -7.72 -4.85 11.80
CA ALA A 67 -9.08 -4.55 12.19
C ALA A 67 -9.28 -4.76 13.69
N GLU A 68 -8.86 -5.92 14.23
CA GLU A 68 -8.96 -6.22 15.66
C GLU A 68 -8.16 -5.24 16.52
N LYS A 69 -6.94 -4.92 16.09
CA LYS A 69 -6.10 -3.93 16.78
C LYS A 69 -6.73 -2.54 16.76
N ALA A 70 -7.23 -2.09 15.60
CA ALA A 70 -7.89 -0.80 15.45
C ALA A 70 -9.16 -0.73 16.31
N ARG A 71 -9.94 -1.81 16.39
CA ARG A 71 -11.13 -1.90 17.24
C ARG A 71 -10.78 -1.73 18.71
N ALA A 72 -9.73 -2.38 19.17
CA ALA A 72 -9.29 -2.32 20.56
C ALA A 72 -8.71 -0.95 20.94
N GLU A 73 -7.98 -0.28 20.05
CA GLU A 73 -7.26 0.96 20.34
C GLU A 73 -8.06 2.23 20.02
N VAL A 74 -8.91 2.20 18.99
CA VAL A 74 -9.57 3.38 18.40
C VAL A 74 -11.09 3.23 18.38
N GLY A 75 -11.61 2.02 18.17
CA GLY A 75 -13.02 1.70 18.10
C GLY A 75 -13.47 1.12 16.77
N ASP A 76 -14.78 0.78 16.69
CA ASP A 76 -15.36 0.07 15.55
C ASP A 76 -15.24 0.82 14.21
N GLU A 77 -15.38 2.14 14.22
CA GLU A 77 -15.29 2.96 13.00
C GLU A 77 -13.91 2.84 12.33
N ALA A 78 -12.83 2.77 13.13
CA ALA A 78 -11.49 2.58 12.61
C ALA A 78 -11.27 1.13 12.10
N ALA A 79 -11.90 0.14 12.72
CA ALA A 79 -11.83 -1.26 12.29
C ALA A 79 -12.52 -1.48 10.94
N MET A 80 -13.66 -0.82 10.70
CA MET A 80 -14.44 -0.94 9.45
C MET A 80 -13.61 -0.65 8.19
N LEU A 81 -12.59 0.22 8.27
CA LEU A 81 -11.71 0.48 7.14
C LEU A 81 -10.95 -0.79 6.72
N PHE A 82 -10.36 -1.50 7.68
CA PHE A 82 -9.60 -2.72 7.41
C PHE A 82 -10.50 -3.89 7.01
N GLU A 83 -11.70 -3.99 7.59
CA GLU A 83 -12.72 -4.97 7.19
C GLU A 83 -13.17 -4.74 5.75
N THR A 84 -13.34 -3.49 5.33
CA THR A 84 -13.65 -3.16 3.94
C THR A 84 -12.53 -3.57 2.99
N HIS A 85 -11.27 -3.31 3.36
CA HIS A 85 -10.12 -3.75 2.56
C HIS A 85 -10.03 -5.29 2.50
N GLN A 86 -10.37 -5.98 3.59
CA GLN A 86 -10.43 -7.44 3.63
C GLN A 86 -11.46 -7.97 2.63
N MET A 87 -12.69 -7.42 2.65
CA MET A 87 -13.74 -7.78 1.69
C MET A 87 -13.32 -7.52 0.23
N MET A 88 -12.59 -6.42 -0.04
CA MET A 88 -12.06 -6.13 -1.38
C MET A 88 -10.97 -7.12 -1.80
N ALA A 89 -10.12 -7.56 -0.86
CA ALA A 89 -9.11 -8.59 -1.14
C ALA A 89 -9.74 -9.96 -1.45
N GLU A 90 -10.95 -10.23 -0.94
CA GLU A 90 -11.73 -11.45 -1.15
C GLU A 90 -12.73 -11.35 -2.32
N ASP A 91 -12.78 -10.20 -3.00
CA ASP A 91 -13.73 -9.96 -4.08
C ASP A 91 -13.49 -10.90 -5.27
N LEU A 92 -14.56 -11.59 -5.71
CA LEU A 92 -14.47 -12.60 -6.76
C LEU A 92 -14.15 -12.01 -8.13
N ASP A 93 -14.68 -10.83 -8.45
CA ASP A 93 -14.42 -10.18 -9.73
C ASP A 93 -12.95 -9.72 -9.82
N TYR A 94 -12.41 -9.22 -8.68
CA TYR A 94 -11.00 -8.87 -8.57
C TYR A 94 -10.09 -10.09 -8.73
N GLU A 95 -10.44 -11.20 -8.09
CA GLU A 95 -9.72 -12.47 -8.17
C GLU A 95 -9.78 -13.05 -9.60
N GLU A 96 -10.97 -13.04 -10.24
CA GLU A 96 -11.15 -13.54 -11.60
C GLU A 96 -10.33 -12.74 -12.62
N ALA A 97 -10.28 -11.42 -12.51
CA ALA A 97 -9.48 -10.57 -13.38
C ALA A 97 -7.97 -10.89 -13.26
N ILE A 98 -7.46 -11.11 -12.05
CA ILE A 98 -6.07 -11.53 -11.84
C ILE A 98 -5.83 -12.93 -12.41
N SER A 99 -6.78 -13.84 -12.22
CA SER A 99 -6.72 -15.20 -12.79
C SER A 99 -6.62 -15.17 -14.29
N ASP A 100 -7.39 -14.34 -14.97
CA ASP A 100 -7.37 -14.18 -16.42
C ASP A 100 -6.01 -13.71 -16.92
N HIS A 101 -5.42 -12.71 -16.30
CA HIS A 101 -4.08 -12.23 -16.63
C HIS A 101 -3.01 -13.32 -16.44
N ILE A 102 -3.08 -14.10 -15.36
CA ILE A 102 -2.10 -15.15 -15.08
C ILE A 102 -2.30 -16.35 -16.04
N ASN A 103 -3.54 -16.84 -16.16
CA ASN A 103 -3.81 -18.10 -16.87
C ASN A 103 -3.90 -17.93 -18.41
N ASN A 104 -4.52 -16.85 -18.88
CA ASN A 104 -4.76 -16.64 -20.31
C ASN A 104 -3.64 -15.82 -20.95
N GLU A 105 -3.15 -14.76 -20.27
CA GLU A 105 -2.10 -13.89 -20.79
C GLU A 105 -0.69 -14.32 -20.38
N LYS A 106 -0.57 -15.31 -19.49
CA LYS A 106 0.71 -15.83 -18.96
C LYS A 106 1.53 -14.76 -18.25
N MET A 107 0.86 -13.79 -17.60
CA MET A 107 1.54 -12.74 -16.85
C MET A 107 1.99 -13.25 -15.47
N ASN A 108 3.08 -12.69 -14.96
CA ASN A 108 3.46 -12.90 -13.57
C ASN A 108 2.50 -12.19 -12.62
N ALA A 109 2.36 -12.69 -11.39
CA ALA A 109 1.37 -12.24 -10.42
C ALA A 109 1.48 -10.72 -10.13
N GLU A 110 2.70 -10.18 -10.01
CA GLU A 110 2.87 -8.75 -9.74
C GLU A 110 2.33 -7.88 -10.88
N ALA A 111 2.55 -8.28 -12.13
CA ALA A 111 2.03 -7.56 -13.28
C ALA A 111 0.50 -7.69 -13.36
N ALA A 112 -0.04 -8.89 -13.14
CA ALA A 112 -1.47 -9.17 -13.14
C ALA A 112 -2.20 -8.32 -12.08
N ILE A 113 -1.71 -8.29 -10.84
CA ILE A 113 -2.28 -7.45 -9.77
C ILE A 113 -2.22 -5.97 -10.11
N SER A 114 -1.07 -5.51 -10.65
CA SER A 114 -0.92 -4.10 -11.01
C SER A 114 -1.90 -3.65 -12.08
N ASP A 115 -2.12 -4.47 -13.12
CA ASP A 115 -3.01 -4.14 -14.22
C ASP A 115 -4.47 -4.19 -13.76
N THR A 116 -4.85 -5.21 -12.98
CA THR A 116 -6.18 -5.31 -12.35
C THR A 116 -6.44 -4.10 -11.44
N ALA A 117 -5.46 -3.69 -10.62
CA ALA A 117 -5.60 -2.51 -9.76
C ALA A 117 -5.86 -1.24 -10.55
N VAL A 118 -5.16 -1.04 -11.67
CA VAL A 118 -5.38 0.13 -12.56
C VAL A 118 -6.77 0.08 -13.18
N GLN A 119 -7.20 -1.08 -13.66
CA GLN A 119 -8.51 -1.28 -14.29
C GLN A 119 -9.65 -1.02 -13.30
N PHE A 120 -9.63 -1.63 -12.13
CA PHE A 120 -10.67 -1.47 -11.12
C PHE A 120 -10.70 -0.05 -10.55
N ALA A 121 -9.53 0.55 -10.30
CA ALA A 121 -9.47 1.93 -9.85
C ALA A 121 -10.06 2.90 -10.89
N ALA A 122 -9.75 2.73 -12.18
CA ALA A 122 -10.33 3.53 -13.24
C ALA A 122 -11.84 3.33 -13.38
N MET A 123 -12.33 2.09 -13.19
CA MET A 123 -13.75 1.80 -13.17
C MET A 123 -14.47 2.58 -12.05
N PHE A 124 -13.97 2.51 -10.82
CA PHE A 124 -14.53 3.26 -9.70
C PHE A 124 -14.45 4.79 -9.90
N GLU A 125 -13.33 5.31 -10.41
CA GLU A 125 -13.15 6.73 -10.70
C GLU A 125 -14.11 7.27 -11.78
N SER A 126 -14.60 6.39 -12.67
CA SER A 126 -15.55 6.74 -13.73
C SER A 126 -17.02 6.80 -13.26
N MET A 127 -17.32 6.38 -12.04
CA MET A 127 -18.67 6.40 -11.50
C MET A 127 -19.09 7.82 -11.09
N ASP A 128 -20.39 8.14 -11.18
CA ASP A 128 -20.91 9.47 -10.81
C ASP A 128 -21.05 9.67 -9.30
N ASP A 129 -20.86 8.61 -8.49
CA ASP A 129 -20.95 8.63 -7.04
C ASP A 129 -19.59 8.83 -6.38
N SER A 130 -19.45 9.92 -5.62
CA SER A 130 -18.20 10.25 -4.92
C SER A 130 -17.76 9.20 -3.88
N TYR A 131 -18.71 8.47 -3.28
CA TYR A 131 -18.41 7.36 -2.37
C TYR A 131 -17.77 6.19 -3.14
N MET A 132 -18.29 5.87 -4.31
CA MET A 132 -17.71 4.84 -5.17
C MET A 132 -16.36 5.27 -5.73
N GLN A 133 -16.20 6.54 -6.12
CA GLN A 133 -14.91 7.08 -6.56
C GLN A 133 -13.81 6.93 -5.48
N ALA A 134 -14.17 7.09 -4.20
CA ALA A 134 -13.23 6.91 -3.10
C ALA A 134 -12.69 5.45 -3.03
N ARG A 135 -13.46 4.46 -3.47
CA ARG A 135 -13.04 3.04 -3.52
C ARG A 135 -11.84 2.78 -4.42
N ALA A 136 -11.56 3.66 -5.39
CA ALA A 136 -10.36 3.56 -6.21
C ALA A 136 -9.07 3.60 -5.38
N ALA A 137 -9.05 4.37 -4.29
CA ALA A 137 -7.90 4.40 -3.36
C ALA A 137 -7.78 3.07 -2.59
N ASP A 138 -8.89 2.53 -2.13
CA ASP A 138 -8.93 1.27 -1.37
C ASP A 138 -8.41 0.09 -2.22
N VAL A 139 -8.83 0.01 -3.50
CA VAL A 139 -8.30 -1.00 -4.45
C VAL A 139 -6.78 -0.90 -4.58
N ARG A 140 -6.25 0.32 -4.71
CA ARG A 140 -4.79 0.51 -4.81
C ARG A 140 -4.08 0.08 -3.53
N ASP A 141 -4.63 0.41 -2.36
CA ASP A 141 -4.02 0.06 -1.08
C ASP A 141 -4.03 -1.45 -0.83
N VAL A 142 -5.12 -2.15 -1.18
CA VAL A 142 -5.20 -3.62 -1.11
C VAL A 142 -4.20 -4.26 -2.07
N SER A 143 -4.14 -3.78 -3.31
CA SER A 143 -3.20 -4.28 -4.33
C SER A 143 -1.74 -4.05 -3.92
N ASP A 144 -1.40 -2.86 -3.42
CA ASP A 144 -0.06 -2.52 -2.90
C ASP A 144 0.34 -3.44 -1.73
N ARG A 145 -0.61 -3.85 -0.89
CA ARG A 145 -0.37 -4.81 0.20
C ARG A 145 -0.01 -6.19 -0.32
N ILE A 146 -0.80 -6.73 -1.26
CA ILE A 146 -0.54 -8.05 -1.85
C ILE A 146 0.81 -8.04 -2.59
N LEU A 147 1.09 -6.99 -3.37
CA LEU A 147 2.38 -6.78 -4.04
C LEU A 147 3.56 -6.73 -3.07
N GLY A 148 3.38 -6.07 -1.92
CA GLY A 148 4.38 -6.02 -0.86
C GLY A 148 4.73 -7.40 -0.31
N ILE A 149 3.74 -8.26 -0.14
CA ILE A 149 3.92 -9.65 0.32
C ILE A 149 4.64 -10.47 -0.75
N LEU A 150 4.19 -10.39 -2.02
CA LEU A 150 4.81 -11.11 -3.14
C LEU A 150 6.29 -10.75 -3.33
N SER A 151 6.63 -9.47 -3.18
CA SER A 151 8.00 -8.99 -3.34
C SER A 151 8.91 -9.32 -2.15
N GLY A 152 8.35 -9.89 -1.08
CA GLY A 152 9.11 -10.08 0.17
C GLY A 152 9.56 -8.76 0.80
N ALA A 153 9.05 -7.63 0.29
CA ALA A 153 9.24 -6.36 0.95
C ALA A 153 8.53 -6.46 2.29
N ALA A 154 9.30 -6.68 3.36
CA ALA A 154 8.76 -6.59 4.69
C ALA A 154 7.96 -5.30 4.75
N GLN A 155 6.68 -5.37 5.14
CA GLN A 155 5.90 -4.18 5.43
C GLN A 155 6.58 -3.53 6.63
N GLY A 156 7.64 -2.77 6.32
CA GLY A 156 8.53 -2.21 7.29
C GLY A 156 7.77 -1.17 8.11
N GLY A 157 7.17 -1.64 9.17
CA GLY A 157 7.03 -0.81 10.34
C GLY A 157 8.43 -0.28 10.65
N ILE A 158 8.57 1.01 10.95
CA ILE A 158 9.82 1.54 11.45
C ILE A 158 10.07 0.79 12.75
N ALA A 159 11.04 -0.15 12.72
CA ALA A 159 11.53 -0.76 13.94
C ALA A 159 12.33 0.30 14.70
N SER A 160 11.65 0.96 15.63
CA SER A 160 12.25 1.96 16.51
C SER A 160 11.75 1.71 17.91
N ASP A 161 12.70 1.58 18.85
CA ASP A 161 12.39 1.43 20.28
C ASP A 161 11.89 2.73 20.91
N VAL A 162 11.90 3.83 20.16
CA VAL A 162 11.41 5.14 20.59
C VAL A 162 10.40 5.71 19.61
N PRO A 163 9.39 6.47 20.06
CA PRO A 163 8.46 7.15 19.17
C PRO A 163 9.21 8.06 18.19
N VAL A 164 8.95 7.90 16.89
CA VAL A 164 9.57 8.71 15.83
C VAL A 164 8.51 9.47 15.05
N LEU A 165 8.86 10.68 14.61
CA LEU A 165 8.05 11.45 13.69
C LEU A 165 8.32 10.99 12.25
N ARG A 166 7.30 10.46 11.58
CA ARG A 166 7.41 10.03 10.19
C ARG A 166 7.18 11.20 9.24
N TYR A 167 8.15 11.47 8.38
CA TYR A 167 8.04 12.55 7.40
C TYR A 167 8.34 12.02 5.98
N PRO A 168 7.41 12.21 5.02
CA PRO A 168 7.71 11.90 3.64
C PRO A 168 8.78 12.89 3.14
N ARG A 169 9.86 12.39 2.57
CA ARG A 169 10.92 13.26 2.05
C ARG A 169 10.36 14.15 0.95
N PRO A 170 10.40 15.49 1.09
CA PRO A 170 9.96 16.38 0.03
C PRO A 170 10.84 16.18 -1.21
N ARG A 171 10.23 16.17 -2.40
CA ARG A 171 10.97 16.32 -3.64
C ARG A 171 11.52 17.73 -3.65
N LEU A 172 12.82 17.90 -3.40
CA LEU A 172 13.46 19.18 -3.61
C LEU A 172 13.34 19.54 -5.11
N PRO A 173 12.91 20.76 -5.45
CA PRO A 173 12.96 21.22 -6.83
C PRO A 173 14.43 21.17 -7.29
N ARG A 174 14.64 20.72 -8.54
CA ARG A 174 15.96 20.73 -9.19
C ARG A 174 16.35 22.13 -9.54
#